data_9d0b78658c53f19d8450eb8b93b3237c
#
_entry.id   9d0b78658c53f19d8450eb8b93b3237c
#
_cell.length_a   1.000
_cell.length_b   1.000
_cell.length_c   1.000
_cell.angle_alpha   90.00
_cell.angle_beta   90.00
_cell.angle_gamma   90.00
#
_symmetry.space_group_name_H-M   'P 1'
#
loop_
_entity.id
_entity.type
_entity.pdbx_description
1 polymer ?
#
loop_
_entity_poly.entity_id
_entity_poly.type
_entity_poly.pdbx_seq_one_letter_code
_entity_poly.pdbx_strand_id
1 'polypeptide(L)'
;MTEGTDASRKRILLIYGGHAGGRTEQLVAAVQQGISAADEPIELRSLPALQAGVEDLLWAQGLLIGTPEHFGYMSGAVKDFMDRTFYPVEGKVQGLPYAVFISAGNDGTGAANAIARIAIGYQWQEIAPPLIVKGAVTQAALQQCIELGQTMAAGLALGIF
;
A
#
# COMPACT_ATOMS: atom_id res chain seq x y z
N MET A 1 -29.63 -2.88 16.45
CA MET A 1 -29.04 -2.50 15.16
C MET A 1 -27.79 -3.32 14.98
N THR A 2 -27.81 -4.31 14.16
CA THR A 2 -26.62 -4.96 13.68
C THR A 2 -25.98 -3.99 12.68
N GLU A 3 -24.83 -3.46 13.00
CA GLU A 3 -23.98 -2.84 12.00
C GLU A 3 -23.63 -3.94 10.99
N GLY A 4 -24.46 -4.04 9.97
CA GLY A 4 -24.15 -4.90 8.84
C GLY A 4 -22.85 -4.38 8.24
N THR A 5 -21.81 -5.20 8.29
CA THR A 5 -20.67 -4.99 7.40
C THR A 5 -21.26 -4.85 6.01
N ASP A 6 -21.17 -3.65 5.44
CA ASP A 6 -21.69 -3.41 4.10
C ASP A 6 -20.88 -4.27 3.12
N ALA A 7 -21.42 -5.46 2.78
CA ALA A 7 -20.76 -6.43 1.92
C ALA A 7 -20.46 -5.87 0.51
N SER A 8 -21.03 -4.69 0.16
CA SER A 8 -20.77 -4.03 -1.12
C SER A 8 -19.47 -3.24 -1.13
N ARG A 9 -18.90 -2.91 0.05
CA ARG A 9 -17.68 -2.13 0.14
C ARG A 9 -16.45 -3.02 -0.07
N LYS A 10 -15.58 -2.59 -0.96
CA LYS A 10 -14.26 -3.21 -1.11
C LYS A 10 -13.31 -2.70 -0.03
N ARG A 11 -12.44 -3.56 0.44
CA ARG A 11 -11.55 -3.31 1.58
C ARG A 11 -10.12 -3.13 1.12
N ILE A 12 -9.56 -1.96 1.40
CA ILE A 12 -8.17 -1.63 1.10
C ILE A 12 -7.40 -1.47 2.40
N LEU A 13 -6.28 -2.16 2.51
CA LEU A 13 -5.27 -1.93 3.54
C LEU A 13 -4.14 -1.09 2.95
N LEU A 14 -3.83 0.02 3.61
CA LEU A 14 -2.66 0.84 3.31
C LEU A 14 -1.73 0.78 4.52
N ILE A 15 -0.54 0.23 4.34
CA ILE A 15 0.51 0.23 5.35
C ILE A 15 1.66 1.13 4.93
N TYR A 16 2.32 1.75 5.89
CA TYR A 16 3.42 2.66 5.58
C TYR A 16 4.49 2.68 6.65
N GLY A 17 5.72 2.92 6.22
CA GLY A 17 6.86 3.21 7.07
C GLY A 17 7.18 4.71 7.06
N GLY A 18 8.28 5.07 7.69
CA GLY A 18 8.71 6.45 7.82
C GLY A 18 8.26 7.08 9.13
N HIS A 19 8.60 8.34 9.31
CA HIS A 19 8.31 9.10 10.54
C HIS A 19 7.31 10.21 10.28
N ALA A 20 6.66 10.68 11.35
CA ALA A 20 5.72 11.79 11.29
C ALA A 20 6.39 13.06 10.72
N GLY A 21 5.68 13.74 9.80
CA GLY A 21 6.18 14.92 9.10
C GLY A 21 7.17 14.62 7.97
N GLY A 22 7.47 13.36 7.68
CA GLY A 22 8.36 12.97 6.59
C GLY A 22 7.70 12.98 5.21
N ARG A 23 8.49 12.73 4.18
CA ARG A 23 8.00 12.71 2.79
C ARG A 23 7.00 11.59 2.55
N THR A 24 7.23 10.40 3.09
CA THR A 24 6.33 9.27 2.93
C THR A 24 4.93 9.59 3.45
N GLU A 25 4.81 10.31 4.56
CA GLU A 25 3.52 10.72 5.11
C GLU A 25 2.73 11.59 4.14
N GLN A 26 3.40 12.49 3.41
CA GLN A 26 2.77 13.31 2.37
C GLN A 26 2.23 12.45 1.22
N LEU A 27 2.98 11.43 0.81
CA LEU A 27 2.54 10.50 -0.23
C LEU A 27 1.35 9.66 0.23
N VAL A 28 1.37 9.21 1.48
CA VAL A 28 0.24 8.48 2.10
C VAL A 28 -1.03 9.32 2.06
N ALA A 29 -0.95 10.59 2.45
CA ALA A 29 -2.10 11.50 2.43
C ALA A 29 -2.67 11.66 1.01
N ALA A 30 -1.82 11.75 0.00
CA ALA A 30 -2.25 11.86 -1.40
C ALA A 30 -2.91 10.57 -1.90
N VAL A 31 -2.35 9.40 -1.56
CA VAL A 31 -2.98 8.11 -1.90
C VAL A 31 -4.35 7.97 -1.24
N GLN A 32 -4.48 8.33 0.03
CA GLN A 32 -5.76 8.35 0.75
C GLN A 32 -6.77 9.28 0.08
N GLN A 33 -6.33 10.46 -0.35
CA GLN A 33 -7.17 11.40 -1.08
C GLN A 33 -7.69 10.78 -2.38
N GLY A 34 -6.84 10.08 -3.11
CA GLY A 34 -7.23 9.39 -4.34
C GLY A 34 -8.28 8.30 -4.11
N ILE A 35 -8.13 7.52 -3.05
CA ILE A 35 -9.12 6.49 -2.68
C ILE A 35 -10.47 7.14 -2.37
N SER A 36 -10.48 8.22 -1.59
CA SER A 36 -11.70 8.93 -1.23
C SER A 36 -12.36 9.62 -2.43
N ALA A 37 -11.56 10.13 -3.38
CA ALA A 37 -12.06 10.82 -4.57
C ALA A 37 -12.55 9.87 -5.67
N ALA A 38 -12.33 8.58 -5.55
CA ALA A 38 -12.71 7.60 -6.57
C ALA A 38 -14.24 7.37 -6.67
N ASP A 39 -15.03 7.95 -5.78
CA ASP A 39 -16.50 7.81 -5.76
C ASP A 39 -16.98 6.36 -5.75
N GLU A 40 -16.19 5.49 -5.14
CA GLU A 40 -16.43 4.06 -5.05
C GLU A 40 -16.66 3.66 -3.57
N PRO A 41 -17.47 2.63 -3.31
CA PRO A 41 -17.71 2.17 -1.94
C PRO A 41 -16.48 1.41 -1.40
N ILE A 42 -15.56 2.13 -0.77
CA ILE A 42 -14.32 1.58 -0.21
C ILE A 42 -14.31 1.73 1.32
N GLU A 43 -13.88 0.68 1.98
CA GLU A 43 -13.48 0.71 3.38
C GLU A 43 -11.95 0.68 3.43
N LEU A 44 -11.35 1.74 3.99
CA LEU A 44 -9.91 1.91 4.06
C LEU A 44 -9.42 1.72 5.50
N ARG A 45 -8.43 0.86 5.68
CA ARG A 45 -7.58 0.84 6.87
C ARG A 45 -6.20 1.39 6.49
N SER A 46 -5.85 2.54 7.03
CA SER A 46 -4.54 3.16 6.83
C SER A 46 -3.78 3.11 8.15
N LEU A 47 -2.72 2.33 8.21
CA LEU A 47 -2.00 2.02 9.44
C LEU A 47 -0.49 2.15 9.26
N PRO A 48 0.23 2.72 10.24
CA PRO A 48 1.67 2.49 10.32
C PRO A 48 1.96 0.99 10.28
N ALA A 49 2.98 0.59 9.54
CA ALA A 49 3.28 -0.83 9.35
C ALA A 49 3.50 -1.59 10.65
N LEU A 50 4.06 -0.94 11.67
CA LEU A 50 4.24 -1.55 12.99
C LEU A 50 2.94 -1.84 13.73
N GLN A 51 1.84 -1.17 13.36
CA GLN A 51 0.52 -1.36 13.97
C GLN A 51 -0.38 -2.28 13.16
N ALA A 52 -0.01 -2.60 11.94
CA ALA A 52 -0.73 -3.53 11.10
C ALA A 52 -0.27 -4.98 11.36
N GLY A 53 -1.14 -5.94 11.14
CA GLY A 53 -0.85 -7.33 11.40
C GLY A 53 -1.61 -8.29 10.51
N VAL A 54 -1.59 -9.55 10.90
CA VAL A 54 -2.19 -10.68 10.17
C VAL A 54 -3.68 -10.45 9.88
N GLU A 55 -4.44 -9.98 10.86
CA GLU A 55 -5.88 -9.76 10.71
C GLU A 55 -6.18 -8.72 9.63
N ASP A 56 -5.39 -7.64 9.60
CA ASP A 56 -5.55 -6.58 8.61
C ASP A 56 -5.27 -7.11 7.20
N LEU A 57 -4.22 -7.91 7.05
CA LEU A 57 -3.84 -8.48 5.77
C LEU A 57 -4.88 -9.49 5.25
N LEU A 58 -5.41 -10.33 6.14
CA LEU A 58 -6.46 -11.28 5.78
C LEU A 58 -7.80 -10.58 5.45
N TRP A 59 -8.05 -9.44 6.06
CA TRP A 59 -9.24 -8.63 5.80
C TRP A 59 -9.19 -7.95 4.42
N ALA A 60 -7.99 -7.59 3.95
CA ALA A 60 -7.81 -6.75 2.77
C ALA A 60 -8.17 -7.47 1.46
N GLN A 61 -8.76 -6.75 0.54
CA GLN A 61 -8.97 -7.14 -0.85
C GLN A 61 -8.02 -6.43 -1.81
N GLY A 62 -7.36 -5.39 -1.34
CA GLY A 62 -6.28 -4.68 -2.01
C GLY A 62 -5.29 -4.15 -0.98
N LEU A 63 -4.03 -4.05 -1.36
CA LEU A 63 -2.93 -3.64 -0.49
C LEU A 63 -2.11 -2.53 -1.14
N LEU A 64 -1.93 -1.44 -0.41
CA LEU A 64 -1.01 -0.37 -0.79
C LEU A 64 0.09 -0.26 0.25
N ILE A 65 1.34 -0.19 -0.21
CA ILE A 65 2.51 -0.13 0.65
C ILE A 65 3.29 1.15 0.36
N GLY A 66 3.41 2.00 1.37
CA GLY A 66 4.23 3.21 1.34
C GLY A 66 5.49 3.05 2.16
N THR A 67 6.65 3.37 1.60
CA THR A 67 7.92 3.25 2.31
C THR A 67 8.90 4.33 1.87
N PRO A 68 9.70 4.88 2.80
CA PRO A 68 10.93 5.52 2.40
C PRO A 68 11.96 4.46 1.97
N GLU A 69 12.91 4.86 1.13
CA GLU A 69 14.09 4.03 0.89
C GLU A 69 15.17 4.40 1.91
N HIS A 70 15.59 3.42 2.70
CA HIS A 70 16.68 3.55 3.64
C HIS A 70 17.81 2.60 3.21
N PHE A 71 18.98 3.17 2.88
CA PHE A 71 20.15 2.37 2.49
C PHE A 71 19.87 1.37 1.36
N GLY A 72 19.12 1.79 0.37
CA GLY A 72 18.78 0.93 -0.76
C GLY A 72 17.77 -0.18 -0.45
N TYR A 73 16.98 -0.03 0.62
CA TYR A 73 16.03 -1.03 1.09
C TYR A 73 14.75 -0.37 1.60
N MET A 74 13.70 -1.16 1.82
CA MET A 74 12.49 -0.67 2.47
C MET A 74 12.75 -0.28 3.93
N SER A 75 11.86 0.51 4.53
CA SER A 75 11.97 0.82 5.96
C SER A 75 11.87 -0.44 6.81
N GLY A 76 12.53 -0.43 7.98
CA GLY A 76 12.47 -1.55 8.92
C GLY A 76 11.05 -1.87 9.37
N ALA A 77 10.18 -0.85 9.48
CA ALA A 77 8.78 -1.04 9.86
C ALA A 77 8.02 -1.88 8.84
N VAL A 78 8.22 -1.64 7.55
CA VAL A 78 7.58 -2.43 6.49
C VAL A 78 8.12 -3.86 6.46
N LYS A 79 9.44 -4.01 6.61
CA LYS A 79 10.05 -5.35 6.69
C LYS A 79 9.57 -6.12 7.91
N ASP A 80 9.41 -5.45 9.06
CA ASP A 80 8.85 -6.06 10.27
C ASP A 80 7.42 -6.57 10.05
N PHE A 81 6.58 -5.79 9.39
CA PHE A 81 5.23 -6.24 9.00
C PHE A 81 5.30 -7.52 8.15
N MET A 82 6.19 -7.57 7.18
CA MET A 82 6.36 -8.74 6.32
C MET A 82 6.86 -9.95 7.12
N ASP A 83 7.84 -9.77 7.99
CA ASP A 83 8.35 -10.86 8.81
C ASP A 83 7.29 -11.43 9.77
N ARG A 84 6.43 -10.57 10.33
CA ARG A 84 5.39 -11.00 11.26
C ARG A 84 4.20 -11.69 10.59
N THR A 85 3.93 -11.37 9.34
CA THR A 85 2.70 -11.81 8.66
C THR A 85 2.91 -12.96 7.69
N PHE A 86 4.13 -13.17 7.17
CA PHE A 86 4.35 -14.10 6.05
C PHE A 86 3.86 -15.52 6.34
N TYR A 87 4.38 -16.16 7.37
CA TYR A 87 3.99 -17.54 7.67
C TYR A 87 2.54 -17.69 8.10
N PRO A 88 1.98 -16.81 8.95
CA PRO A 88 0.57 -16.92 9.33
C PRO A 88 -0.43 -16.80 8.18
N VAL A 89 -0.08 -16.10 7.10
CA VAL A 89 -0.99 -15.91 5.95
C VAL A 89 -0.63 -16.76 4.75
N GLU A 90 0.41 -17.57 4.85
CA GLU A 90 0.86 -18.43 3.74
C GLU A 90 -0.27 -19.27 3.20
N GLY A 91 -0.47 -19.21 1.89
CA GLY A 91 -1.56 -19.95 1.24
C GLY A 91 -2.95 -19.29 1.35
N LYS A 92 -3.05 -18.07 1.92
CA LYS A 92 -4.35 -17.40 2.15
C LYS A 92 -4.50 -16.06 1.44
N VAL A 93 -3.43 -15.55 0.83
CA VAL A 93 -3.40 -14.21 0.21
C VAL A 93 -2.90 -14.24 -1.24
N GLN A 94 -2.98 -15.40 -1.89
CA GLN A 94 -2.60 -15.52 -3.30
C GLN A 94 -3.48 -14.62 -4.16
N GLY A 95 -2.84 -13.90 -5.07
CA GLY A 95 -3.53 -13.01 -5.99
C GLY A 95 -3.99 -11.70 -5.38
N LEU A 96 -3.65 -11.40 -4.12
CA LEU A 96 -3.99 -10.12 -3.51
C LEU A 96 -3.41 -8.97 -4.36
N PRO A 97 -4.26 -8.10 -4.93
CA PRO A 97 -3.79 -6.94 -5.68
C PRO A 97 -2.98 -6.00 -4.79
N TYR A 98 -1.78 -5.60 -5.24
CA TYR A 98 -0.97 -4.65 -4.47
C TYR A 98 -0.27 -3.64 -5.38
N ALA A 99 0.08 -2.51 -4.80
CA ALA A 99 0.94 -1.51 -5.40
C ALA A 99 1.79 -0.83 -4.33
N VAL A 100 2.91 -0.25 -4.76
CA VAL A 100 3.93 0.32 -3.88
C VAL A 100 4.22 1.76 -4.29
N PHE A 101 4.36 2.63 -3.30
CA PHE A 101 4.84 3.99 -3.52
C PHE A 101 5.99 4.30 -2.55
N ILE A 102 7.04 4.94 -3.06
CA ILE A 102 8.33 5.05 -2.38
C ILE A 102 8.81 6.49 -2.40
N SER A 103 9.23 7.00 -1.26
CA SER A 103 10.00 8.24 -1.19
C SER A 103 11.49 7.91 -1.09
N ALA A 104 12.28 8.46 -2.01
CA ALA A 104 13.71 8.20 -2.07
C ALA A 104 14.50 9.48 -2.20
N GLY A 105 15.74 9.48 -1.70
CA GLY A 105 16.65 10.59 -1.91
C GLY A 105 17.17 10.61 -3.34
N ASN A 106 17.71 9.49 -3.81
CA ASN A 106 18.44 9.43 -5.08
C ASN A 106 17.90 8.38 -6.07
N ASP A 107 17.39 7.24 -5.60
CA ASP A 107 17.09 6.11 -6.47
C ASP A 107 15.69 5.52 -6.21
N GLY A 108 15.50 4.77 -5.14
CA GLY A 108 14.23 4.09 -4.83
C GLY A 108 14.12 2.66 -5.38
N THR A 109 14.95 2.28 -6.34
CA THR A 109 14.86 0.94 -6.95
C THR A 109 15.22 -0.19 -5.99
N GLY A 110 16.09 0.07 -5.01
CA GLY A 110 16.43 -0.92 -4.00
C GLY A 110 15.23 -1.29 -3.13
N ALA A 111 14.48 -0.31 -2.66
CA ALA A 111 13.24 -0.55 -1.92
C ALA A 111 12.20 -1.25 -2.79
N ALA A 112 12.01 -0.80 -4.03
CA ALA A 112 11.07 -1.40 -4.97
C ALA A 112 11.37 -2.87 -5.22
N ASN A 113 12.62 -3.20 -5.50
CA ASN A 113 13.04 -4.56 -5.79
C ASN A 113 12.93 -5.47 -4.55
N ALA A 114 13.25 -4.94 -3.37
CA ALA A 114 13.15 -5.69 -2.12
C ALA A 114 11.70 -6.09 -1.83
N ILE A 115 10.77 -5.16 -1.97
CA ILE A 115 9.34 -5.44 -1.78
C ILE A 115 8.83 -6.42 -2.84
N ALA A 116 9.17 -6.20 -4.12
CA ALA A 116 8.72 -7.08 -5.20
C ALA A 116 9.17 -8.53 -4.99
N ARG A 117 10.40 -8.72 -4.53
CA ARG A 117 10.95 -10.05 -4.24
C ARG A 117 10.16 -10.78 -3.14
N ILE A 118 9.80 -10.06 -2.09
CA ILE A 118 9.02 -10.61 -0.97
C ILE A 118 7.57 -10.86 -1.41
N ALA A 119 6.99 -9.96 -2.20
CA ALA A 119 5.64 -10.07 -2.73
C ALA A 119 5.44 -11.34 -3.56
N ILE A 120 6.47 -11.77 -4.30
CA ILE A 120 6.46 -13.06 -5.01
C ILE A 120 6.25 -14.22 -4.04
N GLY A 121 6.91 -14.18 -2.88
CA GLY A 121 6.72 -15.20 -1.84
C GLY A 121 5.30 -15.26 -1.31
N TYR A 122 4.63 -14.13 -1.14
CA TYR A 122 3.21 -14.06 -0.78
C TYR A 122 2.28 -14.46 -1.93
N GLN A 123 2.76 -14.47 -3.16
CA GLN A 123 1.98 -14.65 -4.38
C GLN A 123 0.96 -13.52 -4.61
N TRP A 124 1.32 -12.28 -4.20
CA TRP A 124 0.53 -11.10 -4.50
C TRP A 124 0.60 -10.74 -5.98
N GLN A 125 -0.42 -10.04 -6.46
CA GLN A 125 -0.50 -9.57 -7.84
C GLN A 125 -0.21 -8.07 -7.92
N GLU A 126 0.88 -7.68 -8.57
CA GLU A 126 1.19 -6.27 -8.82
C GLU A 126 0.19 -5.69 -9.82
N ILE A 127 -0.44 -4.56 -9.47
CA ILE A 127 -1.43 -3.91 -10.33
C ILE A 127 -0.91 -2.65 -11.02
N ALA A 128 0.24 -2.16 -10.61
CA ALA A 128 0.89 -0.99 -11.19
C ALA A 128 2.39 -1.05 -10.92
N PRO A 129 3.23 -0.45 -11.78
CA PRO A 129 4.66 -0.32 -11.49
C PRO A 129 4.89 0.44 -10.17
N PRO A 130 6.00 0.19 -9.46
CA PRO A 130 6.33 0.98 -8.27
C PRO A 130 6.38 2.47 -8.59
N LEU A 131 5.68 3.27 -7.79
CA LEU A 131 5.70 4.72 -7.91
C LEU A 131 6.85 5.26 -7.05
N ILE A 132 7.90 5.75 -7.67
CA ILE A 132 9.09 6.26 -6.98
C ILE A 132 9.12 7.79 -7.08
N VAL A 133 9.12 8.44 -5.91
CA VAL A 133 9.26 9.90 -5.81
C VAL A 133 10.66 10.21 -5.30
N LYS A 134 11.50 10.77 -6.19
CA LYS A 134 12.88 11.11 -5.85
C LYS A 134 12.98 12.56 -5.40
N GLY A 135 13.65 12.79 -4.28
CA GLY A 135 13.88 14.12 -3.76
C GLY A 135 12.63 14.78 -3.21
N ALA A 136 12.45 16.08 -3.47
CA ALA A 136 11.32 16.83 -2.96
C ALA A 136 9.98 16.31 -3.51
N VAL A 137 8.95 16.36 -2.66
CA VAL A 137 7.59 16.02 -3.06
C VAL A 137 6.99 17.20 -3.84
N THR A 138 6.79 17.00 -5.13
CA THR A 138 6.20 17.98 -6.04
C THR A 138 4.69 17.78 -6.18
N GLN A 139 4.00 18.78 -6.74
CA GLN A 139 2.57 18.63 -7.06
C GLN A 139 2.32 17.51 -8.07
N ALA A 140 3.24 17.33 -9.02
CA ALA A 140 3.16 16.21 -9.97
C ALA A 140 3.27 14.85 -9.27
N ALA A 141 4.17 14.72 -8.29
CA ALA A 141 4.31 13.50 -7.50
C ALA A 141 3.06 13.22 -6.67
N LEU A 142 2.48 14.23 -6.04
CA LEU A 142 1.23 14.09 -5.29
C LEU A 142 0.08 13.66 -6.20
N GLN A 143 -0.01 14.21 -7.39
CA GLN A 143 -1.03 13.82 -8.37
C GLN A 143 -0.88 12.35 -8.79
N GLN A 144 0.34 11.88 -8.98
CA GLN A 144 0.59 10.46 -9.26
C GLN A 144 0.14 9.54 -8.11
N CYS A 145 0.34 9.98 -6.86
CA CYS A 145 -0.14 9.24 -5.69
C CYS A 145 -1.68 9.22 -5.62
N ILE A 146 -2.32 10.35 -5.91
CA ILE A 146 -3.79 10.42 -6.00
C ILE A 146 -4.30 9.43 -7.05
N GLU A 147 -3.69 9.41 -8.22
CA GLU A 147 -4.06 8.49 -9.31
C GLU A 147 -3.85 7.02 -8.92
N LEU A 148 -2.79 6.71 -8.18
CA LEU A 148 -2.56 5.35 -7.67
C LEU A 148 -3.69 4.90 -6.73
N GLY A 149 -4.10 5.76 -5.81
CA GLY A 149 -5.23 5.50 -4.93
C GLY A 149 -6.54 5.29 -5.70
N GLN A 150 -6.81 6.14 -6.68
CA GLN A 150 -7.98 6.02 -7.56
C GLN A 150 -7.95 4.70 -8.35
N THR A 151 -6.81 4.33 -8.88
CA THR A 151 -6.64 3.09 -9.66
C THR A 151 -6.96 1.86 -8.83
N MET A 152 -6.43 1.79 -7.61
CA MET A 152 -6.73 0.67 -6.72
C MET A 152 -8.22 0.60 -6.39
N ALA A 153 -8.80 1.72 -5.97
CA ALA A 153 -10.21 1.78 -5.59
C ALA A 153 -11.14 1.41 -6.75
N ALA A 154 -10.94 2.02 -7.91
CA ALA A 154 -11.77 1.76 -9.09
C ALA A 154 -11.59 0.34 -9.62
N GLY A 155 -10.36 -0.15 -9.66
CA GLY A 155 -10.09 -1.52 -10.15
C GLY A 155 -10.72 -2.59 -9.28
N LEU A 156 -10.70 -2.43 -7.96
CA LEU A 156 -11.38 -3.33 -7.04
C LEU A 156 -12.90 -3.25 -7.19
N ALA A 157 -13.45 -2.04 -7.22
CA ALA A 157 -14.90 -1.83 -7.32
C ALA A 157 -15.47 -2.40 -8.62
N LEU A 158 -14.72 -2.29 -9.73
CA LEU A 158 -15.11 -2.78 -11.05
C LEU A 158 -14.76 -4.25 -11.28
N GLY A 159 -14.09 -4.90 -10.34
CA GLY A 159 -13.69 -6.30 -10.48
C GLY A 159 -12.60 -6.54 -11.53
N ILE A 160 -11.72 -5.54 -11.76
CA ILE A 160 -10.62 -5.65 -12.72
C ILE A 160 -9.46 -6.45 -12.13
N PHE A 161 -9.26 -6.35 -10.85
CA PHE A 161 -8.24 -7.11 -10.12
C PHE A 161 -8.86 -8.10 -9.13
#